data_332b1ace7c30e495a9c327ca3efdee19
#
_entry.id   332b1ace7c30e495a9c327ca3efdee19
#
_cell.length_a   1.000
_cell.length_b   1.000
_cell.length_c   1.000
_cell.angle_alpha   90.00
_cell.angle_beta   90.00
_cell.angle_gamma   90.00
#
_symmetry.space_group_name_H-M   'P 1'
#
loop_
_entity.id
_entity.type
_entity.pdbx_description
1 polymer ?
#
loop_
_entity_poly.entity_id
_entity_poly.type
_entity_poly.pdbx_seq_one_letter_code
_entity_poly.pdbx_strand_id
1 'polypeptide(L)'
;LDLTYAVCFNLANAYHLNEMYDEALHTYSLIVKNKQYPQSGRLRVNMGNIYYEQKKYMNAIKMYRMAMDQVLNPSKEIRFKIRRNIGNAFLKLEKFADAIDNFEAVLEHAKPELTGFPDFITPFNLLVCYYAIGDANKMKRAFSRLLMVPKPGTTEEEEEEEKAAEEETHEHKERDPLRVEVVSREKEAT
;
A
#
# COMPACT_ATOMS: atom_id res chain seq x y z
N LEU A 1 -29.20 15.56 2.15
CA LEU A 1 -28.30 15.23 1.05
C LEU A 1 -28.81 15.98 -0.17
N ASP A 2 -27.98 16.85 -0.73
CA ASP A 2 -28.31 17.55 -1.96
C ASP A 2 -28.33 16.53 -3.13
N LEU A 3 -29.49 16.37 -3.73
CA LEU A 3 -29.70 15.42 -4.83
C LEU A 3 -28.74 15.70 -6.00
N THR A 4 -28.49 16.98 -6.28
CA THR A 4 -27.57 17.43 -7.34
C THR A 4 -26.15 16.91 -7.10
N TYR A 5 -25.66 16.96 -5.86
CA TYR A 5 -24.35 16.41 -5.50
C TYR A 5 -24.31 14.89 -5.76
N ALA A 6 -25.32 14.16 -5.27
CA ALA A 6 -25.36 12.71 -5.42
C ALA A 6 -25.43 12.28 -6.88
N VAL A 7 -26.26 12.94 -7.69
CA VAL A 7 -26.39 12.65 -9.14
C VAL A 7 -25.07 12.93 -9.87
N CYS A 8 -24.48 14.11 -9.67
CA CYS A 8 -23.22 14.46 -10.33
C CYS A 8 -22.06 13.55 -9.88
N PHE A 9 -22.01 13.19 -8.60
CA PHE A 9 -21.00 12.26 -8.07
C PHE A 9 -21.13 10.88 -8.72
N ASN A 10 -22.32 10.32 -8.77
CA ASN A 10 -22.57 9.02 -9.40
C ASN A 10 -22.32 9.04 -10.90
N LEU A 11 -22.69 10.13 -11.58
CA LEU A 11 -22.42 10.31 -13.01
C LEU A 11 -20.91 10.37 -13.29
N ALA A 12 -20.16 11.12 -12.49
CA ALA A 12 -18.70 11.18 -12.62
C ALA A 12 -18.04 9.81 -12.37
N ASN A 13 -18.54 9.05 -11.39
CA ASN A 13 -18.08 7.67 -11.17
C ASN A 13 -18.40 6.75 -12.36
N ALA A 14 -19.61 6.89 -12.94
CA ALA A 14 -20.01 6.10 -14.11
C ALA A 14 -19.12 6.43 -15.33
N TYR A 15 -18.82 7.70 -15.57
CA TYR A 15 -17.86 8.09 -16.59
C TYR A 15 -16.46 7.49 -16.35
N HIS A 16 -15.98 7.54 -15.09
CA HIS A 16 -14.68 6.97 -14.73
C HIS A 16 -14.63 5.46 -14.99
N LEU A 17 -15.67 4.72 -14.58
CA LEU A 17 -15.76 3.27 -14.79
C LEU A 17 -15.82 2.88 -16.27
N ASN A 18 -16.32 3.76 -17.13
CA ASN A 18 -16.36 3.58 -18.58
C ASN A 18 -15.14 4.21 -19.29
N GLU A 19 -14.08 4.55 -18.56
CA GLU A 19 -12.85 5.15 -19.08
C GLU A 19 -13.05 6.50 -19.81
N MET A 20 -14.20 7.12 -19.61
CA MET A 20 -14.51 8.47 -20.12
C MET A 20 -13.89 9.51 -19.18
N TYR A 21 -12.57 9.59 -19.18
CA TYR A 21 -11.79 10.32 -18.18
C TYR A 21 -12.02 11.83 -18.22
N ASP A 22 -12.15 12.42 -19.41
CA ASP A 22 -12.32 13.86 -19.54
C ASP A 22 -13.70 14.30 -19.05
N GLU A 23 -14.75 13.54 -19.34
CA GLU A 23 -16.11 13.75 -18.85
C GLU A 23 -16.18 13.56 -17.33
N ALA A 24 -15.51 12.53 -16.80
CA ALA A 24 -15.43 12.30 -15.37
C ALA A 24 -14.76 13.47 -14.65
N LEU A 25 -13.58 13.92 -15.13
CA LEU A 25 -12.84 15.05 -14.57
C LEU A 25 -13.64 16.36 -14.67
N HIS A 26 -14.32 16.58 -15.80
CA HIS A 26 -15.19 17.75 -15.96
C HIS A 26 -16.32 17.74 -14.93
N THR A 27 -17.03 16.63 -14.80
CA THR A 27 -18.15 16.48 -13.87
C THR A 27 -17.69 16.62 -12.40
N TYR A 28 -16.58 16.00 -12.00
CA TYR A 28 -16.00 16.22 -10.67
C TYR A 28 -15.62 17.68 -10.43
N SER A 29 -15.05 18.37 -11.45
CA SER A 29 -14.65 19.77 -11.27
C SER A 29 -15.83 20.72 -11.10
N LEU A 30 -16.99 20.42 -11.66
CA LEU A 30 -18.22 21.20 -11.41
C LEU A 30 -18.62 21.14 -9.92
N ILE A 31 -18.56 19.94 -9.31
CA ILE A 31 -18.88 19.76 -7.90
C ILE A 31 -17.82 20.46 -7.02
N VAL A 32 -16.52 20.26 -7.32
CA VAL A 32 -15.41 20.82 -6.54
C VAL A 32 -15.41 22.35 -6.53
N LYS A 33 -15.84 22.99 -7.61
CA LYS A 33 -15.93 24.46 -7.72
C LYS A 33 -17.10 25.02 -6.93
N ASN A 34 -18.10 24.22 -6.61
CA ASN A 34 -19.25 24.66 -5.85
C ASN A 34 -18.90 24.76 -4.36
N LYS A 35 -18.88 25.97 -3.83
CA LYS A 35 -18.55 26.26 -2.42
C LYS A 35 -19.55 25.68 -1.41
N GLN A 36 -20.73 25.25 -1.87
CA GLN A 36 -21.73 24.60 -1.02
C GLN A 36 -21.30 23.19 -0.58
N TYR A 37 -20.30 22.59 -1.24
CA TYR A 37 -19.82 21.24 -0.96
C TYR A 37 -18.42 21.27 -0.32
N PRO A 38 -18.33 21.45 1.01
CA PRO A 38 -17.03 21.57 1.67
C PRO A 38 -16.21 20.29 1.66
N GLN A 39 -16.85 19.13 1.42
CA GLN A 39 -16.17 17.81 1.41
C GLN A 39 -15.55 17.46 0.05
N SER A 40 -14.96 18.42 -0.64
CA SER A 40 -14.35 18.21 -1.95
C SER A 40 -13.05 17.36 -1.91
N GLY A 41 -12.52 17.05 -0.73
CA GLY A 41 -11.31 16.25 -0.59
C GLY A 41 -11.42 14.86 -1.21
N ARG A 42 -12.53 14.13 -0.99
CA ARG A 42 -12.77 12.81 -1.61
C ARG A 42 -12.83 12.87 -3.11
N LEU A 43 -13.48 13.92 -3.66
CA LEU A 43 -13.58 14.13 -5.11
C LEU A 43 -12.19 14.33 -5.72
N ARG A 44 -11.31 15.07 -5.05
CA ARG A 44 -9.93 15.25 -5.50
C ARG A 44 -9.12 13.96 -5.48
N VAL A 45 -9.40 13.05 -4.54
CA VAL A 45 -8.80 11.70 -4.57
C VAL A 45 -9.22 10.95 -5.82
N ASN A 46 -10.52 10.96 -6.17
CA ASN A 46 -11.03 10.31 -7.37
C ASN A 46 -10.42 10.94 -8.65
N MET A 47 -10.33 12.27 -8.72
CA MET A 47 -9.63 12.96 -9.82
C MET A 47 -8.16 12.56 -9.89
N GLY A 48 -7.50 12.39 -8.74
CA GLY A 48 -6.13 11.90 -8.66
C GLY A 48 -6.00 10.49 -9.22
N ASN A 49 -6.93 9.59 -8.91
CA ASN A 49 -6.96 8.23 -9.44
C ASN A 49 -7.09 8.23 -10.97
N ILE A 50 -7.98 9.06 -11.53
CA ILE A 50 -8.12 9.21 -12.98
C ILE A 50 -6.81 9.67 -13.62
N TYR A 51 -6.17 10.71 -13.07
CA TYR A 51 -4.87 11.15 -13.59
C TYR A 51 -3.79 10.07 -13.48
N TYR A 52 -3.83 9.24 -12.41
CA TYR A 52 -2.91 8.13 -12.25
C TYR A 52 -3.11 7.07 -13.35
N GLU A 53 -4.34 6.69 -13.64
CA GLU A 53 -4.72 5.75 -14.71
C GLU A 53 -4.30 6.28 -16.09
N GLN A 54 -4.47 7.59 -16.33
CA GLN A 54 -3.96 8.27 -17.52
C GLN A 54 -2.43 8.39 -17.55
N LYS A 55 -1.69 7.86 -16.58
CA LYS A 55 -0.22 7.99 -16.42
C LYS A 55 0.25 9.44 -16.24
N LYS A 56 -0.64 10.37 -15.95
CA LYS A 56 -0.34 11.78 -15.64
C LYS A 56 0.00 11.93 -14.14
N TYR A 57 1.09 11.27 -13.70
CA TYR A 57 1.40 11.07 -12.29
C TYR A 57 1.62 12.37 -11.51
N MET A 58 2.22 13.41 -12.14
CA MET A 58 2.38 14.72 -11.49
C MET A 58 1.04 15.40 -11.19
N ASN A 59 0.06 15.26 -12.10
CA ASN A 59 -1.29 15.77 -11.88
C ASN A 59 -2.01 14.98 -10.79
N ALA A 60 -1.82 13.66 -10.75
CA ALA A 60 -2.34 12.80 -9.68
C ALA A 60 -1.81 13.26 -8.31
N ILE A 61 -0.50 13.44 -8.17
CA ILE A 61 0.14 13.92 -6.93
C ILE A 61 -0.43 15.27 -6.50
N LYS A 62 -0.60 16.20 -7.45
CA LYS A 62 -1.22 17.51 -7.17
C LYS A 62 -2.62 17.36 -6.60
N MET A 63 -3.47 16.51 -7.20
CA MET A 63 -4.83 16.28 -6.71
C MET A 63 -4.85 15.63 -5.32
N TYR A 64 -3.99 14.63 -5.09
CA TYR A 64 -3.87 13.97 -3.79
C TYR A 64 -3.39 14.94 -2.68
N ARG A 65 -2.42 15.82 -2.95
CA ARG A 65 -1.98 16.85 -2.01
C ARG A 65 -3.11 17.81 -1.67
N MET A 66 -3.82 18.32 -2.70
CA MET A 66 -4.98 19.19 -2.48
C MET A 66 -6.10 18.48 -1.71
N ALA A 67 -6.28 17.17 -1.89
CA ALA A 67 -7.21 16.38 -1.11
C ALA A 67 -6.79 16.35 0.36
N MET A 68 -5.51 16.17 0.64
CA MET A 68 -4.98 16.10 2.00
C MET A 68 -5.15 17.41 2.76
N ASP A 69 -4.98 18.55 2.07
CA ASP A 69 -5.14 19.90 2.64
C ASP A 69 -6.60 20.23 2.95
N GLN A 70 -7.55 19.66 2.22
CA GLN A 70 -8.98 20.00 2.31
C GLN A 70 -9.81 19.06 3.19
N VAL A 71 -9.29 17.89 3.53
CA VAL A 71 -9.96 17.00 4.45
C VAL A 71 -9.77 17.55 5.87
N LEU A 72 -10.74 18.31 6.34
CA LEU A 72 -10.79 18.76 7.75
C LEU A 72 -10.92 17.52 8.65
N ASN A 73 -9.97 17.33 9.55
CA ASN A 73 -9.88 16.17 10.45
C ASN A 73 -9.97 14.83 9.70
N PRO A 74 -9.08 14.55 8.77
CA PRO A 74 -9.09 13.27 8.08
C PRO A 74 -8.87 12.16 9.11
N SER A 75 -9.70 11.10 9.05
CA SER A 75 -9.35 9.90 9.77
C SER A 75 -7.93 9.51 9.37
N LYS A 76 -7.15 8.96 10.31
CA LYS A 76 -5.78 8.52 10.02
C LYS A 76 -5.74 7.61 8.79
N GLU A 77 -6.76 6.76 8.64
CA GLU A 77 -6.94 5.85 7.51
C GLU A 77 -7.00 6.56 6.14
N ILE A 78 -7.78 7.65 6.02
CA ILE A 78 -7.86 8.42 4.76
C ILE A 78 -6.51 9.05 4.43
N ARG A 79 -5.80 9.58 5.43
CA ARG A 79 -4.45 10.15 5.23
C ARG A 79 -3.47 9.09 4.74
N PHE A 80 -3.52 7.87 5.28
CA PHE A 80 -2.65 6.77 4.84
C PHE A 80 -2.96 6.35 3.41
N LYS A 81 -4.25 6.22 3.06
CA LYS A 81 -4.67 5.91 1.69
C LYS A 81 -4.15 6.96 0.70
N ILE A 82 -4.27 8.25 1.03
CA ILE A 82 -3.76 9.33 0.17
C ILE A 82 -2.22 9.29 0.08
N ARG A 83 -1.51 9.14 1.20
CA ARG A 83 -0.04 9.05 1.19
C ARG A 83 0.46 7.85 0.37
N ARG A 84 -0.19 6.70 0.50
CA ARG A 84 0.12 5.53 -0.31
C ARG A 84 -0.06 5.80 -1.81
N ASN A 85 -1.13 6.47 -2.20
CA ASN A 85 -1.37 6.85 -3.60
C ASN A 85 -0.30 7.84 -4.11
N ILE A 86 0.12 8.80 -3.28
CA ILE A 86 1.23 9.71 -3.61
C ILE A 86 2.54 8.93 -3.78
N GLY A 87 2.86 8.03 -2.86
CA GLY A 87 4.04 7.16 -2.94
C GLY A 87 4.05 6.32 -4.21
N ASN A 88 2.89 5.71 -4.56
CA ASN A 88 2.74 4.94 -5.80
C ASN A 88 2.97 5.80 -7.05
N ALA A 89 2.49 7.05 -7.06
CA ALA A 89 2.71 7.95 -8.19
C ALA A 89 4.18 8.37 -8.31
N PHE A 90 4.87 8.62 -7.20
CA PHE A 90 6.31 8.87 -7.20
C PHE A 90 7.13 7.65 -7.64
N LEU A 91 6.73 6.45 -7.21
CA LEU A 91 7.36 5.19 -7.65
C LEU A 91 7.27 5.04 -9.18
N LYS A 92 6.09 5.36 -9.78
CA LYS A 92 5.92 5.36 -11.24
C LYS A 92 6.74 6.41 -11.98
N LEU A 93 7.13 7.48 -11.29
CA LEU A 93 8.03 8.54 -11.78
C LEU A 93 9.51 8.24 -11.51
N GLU A 94 9.82 7.08 -10.91
CA GLU A 94 11.17 6.68 -10.47
C GLU A 94 11.80 7.67 -9.47
N LYS A 95 10.96 8.46 -8.80
CA LYS A 95 11.36 9.35 -7.70
C LYS A 95 11.35 8.59 -6.38
N PHE A 96 12.32 7.69 -6.23
CA PHE A 96 12.35 6.71 -5.15
C PHE A 96 12.44 7.36 -3.76
N ALA A 97 13.21 8.45 -3.60
CA ALA A 97 13.30 9.14 -2.32
C ALA A 97 11.95 9.71 -1.86
N ASP A 98 11.23 10.42 -2.76
CA ASP A 98 9.90 10.94 -2.46
C ASP A 98 8.88 9.81 -2.19
N ALA A 99 9.00 8.68 -2.88
CA ALA A 99 8.15 7.51 -2.67
C ALA A 99 8.40 6.91 -1.28
N ILE A 100 9.67 6.73 -0.88
CA ILE A 100 10.08 6.21 0.43
C ILE A 100 9.50 7.05 1.54
N ASP A 101 9.63 8.38 1.51
CA ASP A 101 9.11 9.28 2.54
C ASP A 101 7.60 9.10 2.76
N ASN A 102 6.86 8.88 1.67
CA ASN A 102 5.42 8.65 1.77
C ASN A 102 5.09 7.26 2.30
N PHE A 103 5.79 6.20 1.88
CA PHE A 103 5.55 4.84 2.34
C PHE A 103 6.01 4.63 3.79
N GLU A 104 7.16 5.18 4.20
CA GLU A 104 7.62 5.14 5.59
C GLU A 104 6.59 5.81 6.51
N ALA A 105 6.08 6.98 6.16
CA ALA A 105 5.06 7.68 6.94
C ALA A 105 3.73 6.90 7.06
N VAL A 106 3.40 6.04 6.09
CA VAL A 106 2.27 5.11 6.21
C VAL A 106 2.59 4.02 7.23
N LEU A 107 3.76 3.37 7.11
CA LEU A 107 4.13 2.22 7.94
C LEU A 107 4.45 2.58 9.40
N GLU A 108 4.95 3.80 9.67
CA GLU A 108 5.19 4.26 11.04
C GLU A 108 3.91 4.40 11.87
N HIS A 109 2.82 4.71 11.22
CA HIS A 109 1.57 5.08 11.87
C HIS A 109 0.42 4.11 11.59
N ALA A 110 0.56 3.23 10.61
CA ALA A 110 -0.42 2.20 10.28
C ALA A 110 -0.30 1.05 11.27
N LYS A 111 -1.18 1.05 12.27
CA LYS A 111 -1.39 -0.15 13.06
C LYS A 111 -2.32 -1.08 12.30
N PRO A 112 -2.07 -2.40 12.25
CA PRO A 112 -2.95 -3.38 11.58
C PRO A 112 -4.41 -3.27 12.04
N GLU A 113 -4.61 -2.94 13.31
CA GLU A 113 -5.91 -2.74 13.95
C GLU A 113 -6.71 -1.54 13.38
N LEU A 114 -6.02 -0.56 12.77
CA LEU A 114 -6.63 0.65 12.22
C LEU A 114 -7.02 0.53 10.76
N THR A 115 -6.41 -0.39 10.01
CA THR A 115 -6.61 -0.54 8.56
C THR A 115 -7.58 -1.66 8.21
N GLY A 116 -7.86 -2.56 9.17
CA GLY A 116 -8.80 -3.69 9.01
C GLY A 116 -8.36 -4.75 7.99
N PHE A 117 -7.28 -4.51 7.25
CA PHE A 117 -6.70 -5.44 6.28
C PHE A 117 -5.18 -5.33 6.27
N PRO A 118 -4.47 -6.45 6.14
CA PRO A 118 -3.03 -6.44 6.00
C PRO A 118 -2.63 -5.70 4.71
N ASP A 119 -1.81 -4.66 4.86
CA ASP A 119 -1.30 -3.88 3.72
C ASP A 119 0.04 -4.47 3.24
N PHE A 120 -0.02 -5.39 2.29
CA PHE A 120 1.17 -5.96 1.64
C PHE A 120 1.81 -5.02 0.61
N ILE A 121 1.01 -4.11 0.04
CA ILE A 121 1.44 -3.30 -1.10
C ILE A 121 2.47 -2.25 -0.66
N THR A 122 2.23 -1.60 0.49
CA THR A 122 3.13 -0.53 0.96
C THR A 122 4.53 -1.05 1.32
N PRO A 123 4.70 -2.13 2.14
CA PRO A 123 6.03 -2.66 2.42
C PRO A 123 6.70 -3.26 1.18
N PHE A 124 5.94 -3.84 0.24
CA PHE A 124 6.48 -4.33 -1.01
C PHE A 124 7.03 -3.19 -1.89
N ASN A 125 6.25 -2.12 -2.07
CA ASN A 125 6.69 -0.95 -2.85
C ASN A 125 7.90 -0.25 -2.20
N LEU A 126 7.94 -0.22 -0.86
CA LEU A 126 9.09 0.29 -0.12
C LEU A 126 10.34 -0.56 -0.36
N LEU A 127 10.21 -1.89 -0.36
CA LEU A 127 11.29 -2.82 -0.71
C LEU A 127 11.84 -2.54 -2.11
N VAL A 128 10.96 -2.35 -3.10
CA VAL A 128 11.33 -2.00 -4.48
C VAL A 128 12.09 -0.68 -4.53
N CYS A 129 11.65 0.34 -3.78
CA CYS A 129 12.35 1.62 -3.70
C CYS A 129 13.76 1.49 -3.11
N TYR A 130 13.92 0.74 -2.01
CA TYR A 130 15.24 0.53 -1.40
C TYR A 130 16.18 -0.28 -2.30
N TYR A 131 15.63 -1.27 -3.03
CA TYR A 131 16.40 -1.98 -4.04
C TYR A 131 16.91 -1.02 -5.14
N ALA A 132 16.03 -0.16 -5.64
CA ALA A 132 16.36 0.78 -6.71
C ALA A 132 17.43 1.81 -6.31
N ILE A 133 17.47 2.23 -5.03
CA ILE A 133 18.50 3.15 -4.52
C ILE A 133 19.75 2.43 -3.99
N GLY A 134 19.76 1.08 -3.96
CA GLY A 134 20.89 0.27 -3.51
C GLY A 134 21.09 0.21 -1.99
N ASP A 135 20.09 0.57 -1.18
CA ASP A 135 20.16 0.50 0.29
C ASP A 135 19.82 -0.91 0.80
N ALA A 136 20.83 -1.78 0.80
CA ALA A 136 20.69 -3.18 1.22
C ALA A 136 20.22 -3.33 2.68
N ASN A 137 20.59 -2.41 3.57
CA ASN A 137 20.22 -2.49 4.99
C ASN A 137 18.73 -2.18 5.19
N LYS A 138 18.24 -1.12 4.56
CA LYS A 138 16.82 -0.77 4.61
C LYS A 138 15.98 -1.78 3.85
N MET A 139 16.49 -2.32 2.74
CA MET A 139 15.84 -3.40 1.99
C MET A 139 15.59 -4.64 2.87
N LYS A 140 16.60 -5.10 3.63
CA LYS A 140 16.44 -6.23 4.56
C LYS A 140 15.36 -5.97 5.62
N ARG A 141 15.32 -4.74 6.19
CA ARG A 141 14.29 -4.35 7.17
C ARG A 141 12.88 -4.31 6.56
N ALA A 142 12.75 -3.80 5.33
CA ALA A 142 11.48 -3.77 4.63
C ALA A 142 10.99 -5.19 4.31
N PHE A 143 11.90 -6.09 3.92
CA PHE A 143 11.59 -7.50 3.69
C PHE A 143 11.12 -8.20 4.97
N SER A 144 11.80 -8.00 6.10
CA SER A 144 11.36 -8.56 7.38
C SER A 144 9.96 -8.06 7.78
N ARG A 145 9.64 -6.78 7.52
CA ARG A 145 8.29 -6.24 7.76
C ARG A 145 7.24 -6.88 6.85
N LEU A 146 7.59 -7.15 5.60
CA LEU A 146 6.69 -7.81 4.64
C LEU A 146 6.33 -9.24 5.09
N LEU A 147 7.30 -9.97 5.64
CA LEU A 147 7.09 -11.33 6.15
C LEU A 147 6.21 -11.36 7.41
N MET A 148 6.16 -10.27 8.17
CA MET A 148 5.32 -10.15 9.37
C MET A 148 3.86 -9.80 9.06
N VAL A 149 3.52 -9.50 7.80
CA VAL A 149 2.14 -9.20 7.41
C VAL A 149 1.38 -10.51 7.27
N PRO A 150 0.24 -10.72 7.98
CA PRO A 150 -0.55 -11.94 7.88
C PRO A 150 -0.99 -12.21 6.44
N LYS A 151 -0.88 -13.44 6.00
CA LYS A 151 -1.29 -13.83 4.63
C LYS A 151 -2.82 -13.66 4.49
N PRO A 152 -3.33 -13.05 3.39
CA PRO A 152 -4.76 -12.92 3.20
C PRO A 152 -5.38 -14.31 2.99
N GLY A 153 -6.33 -14.67 3.86
CA GLY A 153 -7.14 -15.89 3.72
C GLY A 153 -6.66 -17.09 4.54
N THR A 154 -5.56 -16.99 5.28
CA THR A 154 -5.23 -17.99 6.30
C THR A 154 -6.04 -17.71 7.56
N THR A 155 -6.82 -18.72 8.01
CA THR A 155 -7.40 -18.74 9.35
C THR A 155 -6.28 -18.97 10.37
N GLU A 156 -6.45 -18.51 11.62
CA GLU A 156 -5.47 -18.76 12.68
C GLU A 156 -5.10 -20.25 12.79
N GLU A 157 -6.07 -21.15 12.49
CA GLU A 157 -5.88 -22.60 12.45
C GLU A 157 -4.92 -23.05 11.34
N GLU A 158 -5.01 -22.46 10.12
CA GLU A 158 -4.10 -22.77 9.00
C GLU A 158 -2.69 -22.22 9.24
N GLU A 159 -2.55 -21.08 9.95
CA GLU A 159 -1.23 -20.55 10.35
C GLU A 159 -0.58 -21.41 11.44
N GLU A 160 -1.36 -21.99 12.36
CA GLU A 160 -0.86 -22.92 13.36
C GLU A 160 -0.44 -24.26 12.73
N GLU A 161 -1.22 -24.78 11.77
CA GLU A 161 -0.86 -25.99 11.01
C GLU A 161 0.39 -25.79 10.16
N GLU A 162 0.57 -24.64 9.48
CA GLU A 162 1.76 -24.33 8.68
C GLU A 162 3.00 -24.22 9.56
N LYS A 163 2.90 -23.56 10.74
CA LYS A 163 3.98 -23.50 11.74
C LYS A 163 4.34 -24.87 12.29
N ALA A 164 3.35 -25.68 12.62
CA ALA A 164 3.59 -27.05 13.11
C ALA A 164 4.27 -27.92 12.06
N ALA A 165 3.88 -27.77 10.77
CA ALA A 165 4.49 -28.50 9.67
C ALA A 165 5.94 -28.01 9.39
N GLU A 166 6.23 -26.71 9.56
CA GLU A 166 7.60 -26.18 9.45
C GLU A 166 8.50 -26.67 10.61
N GLU A 167 7.96 -26.73 11.82
CA GLU A 167 8.69 -27.27 12.99
C GLU A 167 8.97 -28.78 12.83
N GLU A 168 7.99 -29.58 12.36
CA GLU A 168 8.22 -31.00 12.06
C GLU A 168 9.28 -31.22 10.98
N THR A 169 9.28 -30.40 9.94
CA THR A 169 10.32 -30.50 8.88
C THR A 169 11.70 -30.09 9.36
N HIS A 170 11.78 -29.15 10.32
CA HIS A 170 13.04 -28.75 10.96
C HIS A 170 13.56 -29.85 11.89
N GLU A 171 12.71 -30.46 12.72
CA GLU A 171 13.08 -31.59 13.55
C GLU A 171 13.48 -32.83 12.73
N HIS A 172 12.83 -33.08 11.58
CA HIS A 172 13.20 -34.18 10.70
C HIS A 172 14.58 -33.96 10.03
N LYS A 173 14.92 -32.69 9.70
CA LYS A 173 16.24 -32.33 9.16
C LYS A 173 17.34 -32.43 10.21
N GLU A 174 17.05 -32.20 11.49
CA GLU A 174 18.01 -32.37 12.59
C GLU A 174 18.21 -33.84 12.99
N ARG A 175 17.20 -34.68 12.74
CA ARG A 175 17.25 -36.14 13.04
C ARG A 175 17.70 -36.98 11.82
N ASP A 176 18.12 -36.39 10.73
CA ASP A 176 18.64 -37.13 9.57
C ASP A 176 19.94 -37.89 10.00
N PRO A 177 19.93 -39.23 10.02
CA PRO A 177 21.06 -40.04 10.51
C PRO A 177 22.35 -39.77 9.74
N LEU A 178 22.26 -39.42 8.46
CA LEU A 178 23.42 -39.10 7.61
C LEU A 178 24.09 -37.78 8.02
N ARG A 179 23.31 -36.80 8.49
CA ARG A 179 23.83 -35.52 8.98
C ARG A 179 24.47 -35.62 10.35
N VAL A 180 23.92 -36.45 11.23
CA VAL A 180 24.49 -36.76 12.56
C VAL A 180 25.83 -37.47 12.39
N GLU A 181 25.96 -38.38 11.43
CA GLU A 181 27.19 -39.10 11.13
C GLU A 181 28.32 -38.21 10.58
N VAL A 182 27.98 -37.25 9.73
CA VAL A 182 28.94 -36.26 9.18
C VAL A 182 29.46 -35.34 10.27
N VAL A 183 28.61 -34.81 11.15
CA VAL A 183 29.00 -33.92 12.25
C VAL A 183 29.83 -34.69 13.31
N SER A 184 29.55 -35.97 13.53
CA SER A 184 30.35 -36.83 14.41
C SER A 184 31.75 -37.07 13.86
N ARG A 185 31.90 -37.33 12.57
CA ARG A 185 33.21 -37.52 11.91
C ARG A 185 34.05 -36.24 11.87
N GLU A 186 33.41 -35.05 11.71
CA GLU A 186 34.15 -33.79 11.80
C GLU A 186 34.63 -33.47 13.19
N LYS A 187 33.94 -33.90 14.25
CA LYS A 187 34.38 -33.74 15.65
C LYS A 187 35.50 -34.72 16.07
N GLU A 188 35.58 -35.87 15.41
CA GLU A 188 36.67 -36.84 15.68
C GLU A 188 37.96 -36.51 14.90
N ALA A 189 37.89 -35.64 13.90
CA ALA A 189 39.02 -35.21 13.08
C ALA A 189 39.71 -33.91 13.56
N THR A 190 39.22 -33.31 14.68
CA THR A 190 39.79 -32.11 15.32
C THR A 190 40.42 -32.46 16.66
#